data_0d9d8e0dc8e8d28d4bcc9fc424cf61bc
#
_entry.id   0d9d8e0dc8e8d28d4bcc9fc424cf61bc
#
_cell.length_a   1.000
_cell.length_b   1.000
_cell.length_c   1.000
_cell.angle_alpha   90.00
_cell.angle_beta   90.00
_cell.angle_gamma   90.00
#
_symmetry.space_group_name_H-M   'P 1'
#
loop_
_entity.id
_entity.type
_entity.pdbx_description
1 polymer ?
#
loop_
_entity_poly.entity_id
_entity_poly.type
_entity_poly.pdbx_seq_one_letter_code
_entity_poly.pdbx_strand_id
1 'polypeptide(L)'
;LDYLSAQQNRHAVCLCIEDALQVEVPARAQYIRTIMDELMRISSHLLFWSTFCMDLGGTTAFFYGFRDREKILDIFEETCGARMTFNYYTIGGLMADLHPDFQRKVKEFCAYMPAKLKEYHTLFTGNVIAQQRMKGVGVLSREDAISYGIAGPSGRASGWACDVRKNHPYAMYDKVEFNQVIRTEGDVFARYMVRLDEILESIHIIE
;
A
#
# COMPACT_ATOMS: atom_id res chain seq x y z
N LEU A 1 -0.48 14.61 9.23
CA LEU A 1 -1.39 13.49 9.14
C LEU A 1 -0.61 12.18 9.02
N ASP A 2 -1.12 11.18 8.34
CA ASP A 2 -0.43 9.89 8.17
C ASP A 2 0.82 10.03 7.29
N TYR A 3 2.00 10.19 7.90
CA TYR A 3 3.26 10.30 7.17
C TYR A 3 3.72 8.98 6.51
N LEU A 4 3.09 7.86 6.81
CA LEU A 4 3.33 6.57 6.16
C LEU A 4 2.63 6.47 4.81
N SER A 5 1.61 7.28 4.58
CA SER A 5 0.83 7.37 3.35
C SER A 5 0.67 8.82 2.88
N ALA A 6 1.74 9.62 3.02
CA ALA A 6 1.71 11.07 2.78
C ALA A 6 1.16 11.43 1.38
N GLN A 7 1.52 10.64 0.37
CA GLN A 7 1.10 10.87 -1.00
C GLN A 7 -0.42 10.65 -1.18
N GLN A 8 -0.97 9.59 -0.61
CA GLN A 8 -2.40 9.28 -0.68
C GLN A 8 -3.24 10.32 0.07
N ASN A 9 -2.76 10.85 1.20
CA ASN A 9 -3.41 11.96 1.89
C ASN A 9 -3.49 13.22 1.01
N ARG A 10 -2.41 13.55 0.30
CA ARG A 10 -2.38 14.69 -0.63
C ARG A 10 -3.26 14.45 -1.84
N HIS A 11 -3.28 13.23 -2.37
CA HIS A 11 -4.16 12.87 -3.47
C HIS A 11 -5.61 13.13 -3.10
N ALA A 12 -6.05 12.69 -1.92
CA ALA A 12 -7.41 12.93 -1.45
C ALA A 12 -7.75 14.44 -1.41
N VAL A 13 -6.84 15.29 -0.93
CA VAL A 13 -7.05 16.74 -0.92
C VAL A 13 -7.11 17.31 -2.34
N CYS A 14 -6.21 16.89 -3.24
CA CYS A 14 -6.25 17.31 -4.64
C CYS A 14 -7.55 16.91 -5.31
N LEU A 15 -7.99 15.64 -5.16
CA LEU A 15 -9.26 15.15 -5.71
C LEU A 15 -10.47 15.95 -5.22
N CYS A 16 -10.54 16.27 -3.93
CA CYS A 16 -11.63 17.10 -3.38
C CYS A 16 -11.69 18.48 -4.04
N ILE A 17 -10.54 19.12 -4.24
CA ILE A 17 -10.46 20.45 -4.84
C ILE A 17 -10.72 20.39 -6.34
N GLU A 18 -10.16 19.40 -7.03
CA GLU A 18 -10.35 19.17 -8.47
C GLU A 18 -11.82 18.91 -8.80
N ASP A 19 -12.49 18.10 -7.98
CA ASP A 19 -13.93 17.83 -8.12
C ASP A 19 -14.76 19.09 -7.86
N ALA A 20 -14.49 19.81 -6.78
CA ALA A 20 -15.21 21.04 -6.44
C ALA A 20 -15.07 22.14 -7.49
N LEU A 21 -13.92 22.26 -8.14
CA LEU A 21 -13.62 23.25 -9.16
C LEU A 21 -13.79 22.74 -10.59
N GLN A 22 -14.15 21.45 -10.77
CA GLN A 22 -14.29 20.77 -12.06
C GLN A 22 -13.01 20.90 -12.92
N VAL A 23 -11.84 20.71 -12.29
CA VAL A 23 -10.54 20.76 -12.95
C VAL A 23 -10.23 19.42 -13.60
N GLU A 24 -10.02 19.41 -14.91
CA GLU A 24 -9.57 18.20 -15.62
C GLU A 24 -8.07 17.97 -15.39
N VAL A 25 -7.72 16.75 -14.94
CA VAL A 25 -6.34 16.31 -14.77
C VAL A 25 -5.93 15.48 -16.00
N PRO A 26 -4.80 15.81 -16.66
CA PRO A 26 -4.33 15.06 -17.82
C PRO A 26 -4.12 13.57 -17.50
N ALA A 27 -4.48 12.68 -18.43
CA ALA A 27 -4.40 11.23 -18.26
C ALA A 27 -3.00 10.75 -17.82
N ARG A 28 -1.94 11.33 -18.41
CA ARG A 28 -0.56 11.02 -17.98
C ARG A 28 -0.33 11.29 -16.49
N ALA A 29 -0.80 12.42 -15.98
CA ALA A 29 -0.67 12.76 -14.57
C ALA A 29 -1.46 11.80 -13.68
N GLN A 30 -2.64 11.37 -14.13
CA GLN A 30 -3.46 10.40 -13.40
C GLN A 30 -2.81 9.01 -13.34
N TYR A 31 -2.18 8.53 -14.44
CA TYR A 31 -1.39 7.28 -14.42
C TYR A 31 -0.20 7.38 -13.46
N ILE A 32 0.53 8.49 -13.49
CA ILE A 32 1.65 8.70 -12.58
C ILE A 32 1.17 8.70 -11.12
N ARG A 33 0.06 9.39 -10.83
CA ARG A 33 -0.54 9.38 -9.48
C ARG A 33 -0.91 7.95 -9.04
N THR A 34 -1.50 7.16 -9.92
CA THR A 34 -1.87 5.76 -9.61
C THR A 34 -0.63 4.92 -9.27
N ILE A 35 0.44 5.01 -10.08
CA ILE A 35 1.70 4.29 -9.82
C ILE A 35 2.32 4.73 -8.49
N MET A 36 2.36 6.03 -8.24
CA MET A 36 2.93 6.58 -7.00
C MET A 36 2.12 6.20 -5.76
N ASP A 37 0.79 6.16 -5.86
CA ASP A 37 -0.08 5.70 -4.77
C ASP A 37 0.14 4.23 -4.45
N GLU A 38 0.33 3.38 -5.45
CA GLU A 38 0.60 1.96 -5.22
C GLU A 38 2.02 1.73 -4.67
N LEU A 39 3.03 2.47 -5.13
CA LEU A 39 4.36 2.45 -4.51
C LEU A 39 4.30 2.90 -3.03
N MET A 40 3.51 3.92 -2.73
CA MET A 40 3.30 4.38 -1.36
C MET A 40 2.58 3.33 -0.52
N ARG A 41 1.58 2.63 -1.07
CA ARG A 41 0.90 1.50 -0.41
C ARG A 41 1.88 0.39 -0.07
N ILE A 42 2.72 -0.01 -1.01
CA ILE A 42 3.77 -1.01 -0.77
C ILE A 42 4.70 -0.54 0.35
N SER A 43 5.17 0.70 0.28
CA SER A 43 6.04 1.30 1.32
C SER A 43 5.40 1.28 2.71
N SER A 44 4.11 1.60 2.79
CA SER A 44 3.33 1.55 4.04
C SER A 44 3.18 0.12 4.57
N HIS A 45 2.88 -0.83 3.70
CA HIS A 45 2.76 -2.24 4.09
C HIS A 45 4.09 -2.86 4.53
N LEU A 46 5.20 -2.48 3.90
CA LEU A 46 6.54 -2.89 4.32
C LEU A 46 6.89 -2.36 5.71
N LEU A 47 6.54 -1.12 6.00
CA LEU A 47 6.74 -0.55 7.34
C LEU A 47 5.84 -1.24 8.37
N PHE A 48 4.57 -1.45 8.04
CA PHE A 48 3.66 -2.24 8.88
C PHE A 48 4.29 -3.62 9.20
N TRP A 49 4.70 -4.35 8.17
CA TRP A 49 5.29 -5.68 8.34
C TRP A 49 6.49 -5.66 9.27
N SER A 50 7.40 -4.71 9.06
CA SER A 50 8.61 -4.56 9.84
C SER A 50 8.33 -4.32 11.33
N THR A 51 7.54 -3.29 11.64
CA THR A 51 7.21 -2.92 13.03
C THR A 51 6.37 -3.96 13.71
N PHE A 52 5.40 -4.54 13.00
CA PHE A 52 4.55 -5.60 13.52
C PHE A 52 5.35 -6.87 13.88
N CYS A 53 6.30 -7.28 13.02
CA CYS A 53 7.18 -8.39 13.34
C CYS A 53 8.04 -8.11 14.58
N MET A 54 8.54 -6.88 14.72
CA MET A 54 9.31 -6.44 15.89
C MET A 54 8.47 -6.52 17.18
N ASP A 55 7.23 -6.04 17.14
CA ASP A 55 6.30 -6.09 18.28
C ASP A 55 5.98 -7.53 18.70
N LEU A 56 6.00 -8.46 17.76
CA LEU A 56 5.86 -9.90 18.03
C LEU A 56 7.18 -10.60 18.39
N GLY A 57 8.28 -9.86 18.56
CA GLY A 57 9.58 -10.36 18.97
C GLY A 57 10.51 -10.77 17.82
N GLY A 58 10.12 -10.50 16.56
CA GLY A 58 10.92 -10.82 15.36
C GLY A 58 11.81 -9.67 14.93
N THR A 59 12.77 -9.23 15.74
CA THR A 59 13.61 -8.05 15.48
C THR A 59 14.38 -8.13 14.16
N THR A 60 14.84 -9.31 13.76
CA THR A 60 15.54 -9.49 12.47
C THR A 60 14.63 -9.14 11.28
N ALA A 61 13.36 -9.52 11.32
CA ALA A 61 12.39 -9.23 10.28
C ALA A 61 12.22 -7.71 10.06
N PHE A 62 12.28 -6.92 11.13
CA PHE A 62 12.24 -5.47 11.06
C PHE A 62 13.25 -4.89 10.05
N PHE A 63 14.50 -5.32 10.11
CA PHE A 63 15.55 -4.82 9.22
C PHE A 63 15.33 -5.21 7.74
N TYR A 64 14.77 -6.38 7.49
CA TYR A 64 14.49 -6.84 6.12
C TYR A 64 13.44 -5.97 5.42
N GLY A 65 12.35 -5.66 6.09
CA GLY A 65 11.33 -4.80 5.50
C GLY A 65 11.82 -3.36 5.28
N PHE A 66 12.61 -2.81 6.20
CA PHE A 66 13.22 -1.49 5.99
C PHE A 66 14.24 -1.50 4.84
N ARG A 67 15.07 -2.54 4.70
CA ARG A 67 15.98 -2.71 3.57
C ARG A 67 15.24 -2.62 2.22
N ASP A 68 14.10 -3.28 2.13
CA ASP A 68 13.37 -3.35 0.87
C ASP A 68 12.53 -2.08 0.62
N ARG A 69 12.06 -1.44 1.70
CA ARG A 69 11.39 -0.13 1.66
C ARG A 69 12.31 0.99 1.15
N GLU A 70 13.59 0.97 1.48
CA GLU A 70 14.59 1.96 1.03
C GLU A 70 14.58 2.12 -0.49
N LYS A 71 14.42 1.04 -1.26
CA LYS A 71 14.35 1.12 -2.74
C LYS A 71 13.20 2.00 -3.25
N ILE A 72 12.06 2.01 -2.55
CA ILE A 72 10.93 2.89 -2.89
C ILE A 72 11.25 4.33 -2.47
N LEU A 73 11.86 4.51 -1.31
CA LEU A 73 12.23 5.84 -0.83
C LEU A 73 13.25 6.52 -1.74
N ASP A 74 14.19 5.75 -2.32
CA ASP A 74 15.13 6.27 -3.33
C ASP A 74 14.40 6.74 -4.60
N ILE A 75 13.38 5.98 -5.07
CA ILE A 75 12.54 6.38 -6.19
C ILE A 75 11.79 7.68 -5.87
N PHE A 76 11.25 7.82 -4.66
CA PHE A 76 10.56 9.03 -4.23
C PHE A 76 11.50 10.22 -4.12
N GLU A 77 12.69 10.04 -3.53
CA GLU A 77 13.67 11.11 -3.40
C GLU A 77 14.07 11.69 -4.76
N GLU A 78 14.36 10.83 -5.72
CA GLU A 78 14.76 11.25 -7.07
C GLU A 78 13.62 11.91 -7.86
N THR A 79 12.38 11.44 -7.68
CA THR A 79 11.24 11.93 -8.46
C THR A 79 10.54 13.11 -7.79
N CYS A 80 10.45 13.10 -6.46
CA CYS A 80 9.66 14.04 -5.68
C CYS A 80 10.52 15.01 -4.85
N GLY A 81 11.83 14.80 -4.78
CA GLY A 81 12.77 15.63 -4.03
C GLY A 81 12.86 15.34 -2.53
N ALA A 82 12.11 14.35 -2.02
CA ALA A 82 12.19 13.94 -0.62
C ALA A 82 11.74 12.48 -0.44
N ARG A 83 12.18 11.87 0.67
CA ARG A 83 11.99 10.43 0.94
C ARG A 83 10.62 10.07 1.54
N MET A 84 10.01 10.95 2.32
CA MET A 84 8.80 10.63 3.09
C MET A 84 7.71 11.69 2.96
N THR A 85 7.89 12.86 3.53
CA THR A 85 6.86 13.91 3.61
C THR A 85 6.96 14.90 2.45
N PHE A 86 7.00 14.38 1.23
CA PHE A 86 7.11 15.18 0.02
C PHE A 86 5.73 15.67 -0.48
N ASN A 87 5.76 16.71 -1.29
CA ASN A 87 4.59 17.25 -1.98
C ASN A 87 4.81 17.18 -3.48
N TYR A 88 4.25 16.17 -4.13
CA TYR A 88 4.42 15.95 -5.57
C TYR A 88 3.12 16.21 -6.35
N TYR A 89 1.96 15.93 -5.74
CA TYR A 89 0.67 16.22 -6.37
C TYR A 89 0.31 17.68 -6.20
N THR A 90 -0.14 18.30 -7.30
CA THR A 90 -0.70 19.63 -7.34
C THR A 90 -2.11 19.58 -7.93
N ILE A 91 -2.92 20.56 -7.65
CA ILE A 91 -4.25 20.69 -8.25
C ILE A 91 -4.10 20.79 -9.77
N GLY A 92 -4.76 19.87 -10.50
CA GLY A 92 -4.69 19.77 -11.95
C GLY A 92 -3.49 18.99 -12.51
N GLY A 93 -2.59 18.45 -11.66
CA GLY A 93 -1.43 17.71 -12.19
C GLY A 93 -0.38 17.30 -11.16
N LEU A 94 0.88 17.49 -11.53
CA LEU A 94 2.08 17.13 -10.77
C LEU A 94 3.05 18.32 -10.74
N MET A 95 3.91 18.39 -9.72
CA MET A 95 4.91 19.48 -9.60
C MET A 95 6.01 19.40 -10.66
N ALA A 96 6.36 18.19 -11.08
CA ALA A 96 7.41 17.92 -12.06
C ALA A 96 7.10 16.63 -12.82
N ASP A 97 7.74 16.43 -13.96
CA ASP A 97 7.67 15.15 -14.66
C ASP A 97 8.54 14.10 -13.93
N LEU A 98 8.40 12.84 -14.37
CA LEU A 98 9.15 11.71 -13.81
C LEU A 98 10.65 11.88 -14.01
N HIS A 99 11.43 11.43 -13.03
CA HIS A 99 12.87 11.28 -13.21
C HIS A 99 13.17 10.33 -14.40
N PRO A 100 14.21 10.57 -15.22
CA PRO A 100 14.52 9.73 -16.38
C PRO A 100 14.65 8.24 -16.05
N ASP A 101 15.18 7.90 -14.89
CA ASP A 101 15.37 6.52 -14.43
C ASP A 101 14.13 5.91 -13.74
N PHE A 102 13.05 6.67 -13.55
CA PHE A 102 11.87 6.23 -12.80
C PHE A 102 11.33 4.89 -13.29
N GLN A 103 11.04 4.81 -14.59
CA GLN A 103 10.46 3.60 -15.19
C GLN A 103 11.36 2.37 -15.01
N ARG A 104 12.68 2.53 -15.20
CA ARG A 104 13.64 1.45 -15.00
C ARG A 104 13.65 0.96 -13.54
N LYS A 105 13.75 1.89 -12.59
CA LYS A 105 13.80 1.56 -11.15
C LYS A 105 12.51 0.93 -10.65
N VAL A 106 11.36 1.42 -11.10
CA VAL A 106 10.06 0.84 -10.75
C VAL A 106 9.95 -0.59 -11.28
N LYS A 107 10.32 -0.85 -12.53
CA LYS A 107 10.34 -2.21 -13.09
C LYS A 107 11.30 -3.14 -12.35
N GLU A 108 12.50 -2.67 -12.03
CA GLU A 108 13.47 -3.42 -11.23
C GLU A 108 12.91 -3.75 -9.84
N PHE A 109 12.21 -2.81 -9.20
CA PHE A 109 11.57 -3.04 -7.92
C PHE A 109 10.41 -4.05 -8.00
N CYS A 110 9.54 -3.93 -9.00
CA CYS A 110 8.43 -4.88 -9.21
C CYS A 110 8.95 -6.31 -9.45
N ALA A 111 10.00 -6.47 -10.24
CA ALA A 111 10.64 -7.78 -10.45
C ALA A 111 11.34 -8.33 -9.19
N TYR A 112 11.87 -7.47 -8.32
CA TYR A 112 12.59 -7.83 -7.11
C TYR A 112 11.66 -8.29 -5.98
N MET A 113 10.54 -7.61 -5.77
CA MET A 113 9.73 -7.73 -4.56
C MET A 113 9.06 -9.10 -4.36
N PRO A 114 8.55 -9.82 -5.39
CA PRO A 114 7.94 -11.14 -5.19
C PRO A 114 8.87 -12.17 -4.55
N ALA A 115 10.17 -12.13 -4.87
CA ALA A 115 11.15 -13.00 -4.22
C ALA A 115 11.35 -12.64 -2.73
N LYS A 116 11.22 -11.35 -2.39
CA LYS A 116 11.32 -10.87 -1.00
C LYS A 116 10.11 -11.25 -0.17
N LEU A 117 8.93 -11.24 -0.74
CA LEU A 117 7.74 -11.75 -0.05
C LEU A 117 7.89 -13.23 0.31
N LYS A 118 8.48 -14.06 -0.55
CA LYS A 118 8.81 -15.45 -0.21
C LYS A 118 9.82 -15.54 0.93
N GLU A 119 10.81 -14.64 0.96
CA GLU A 119 11.77 -14.53 2.07
C GLU A 119 11.03 -14.17 3.38
N TYR A 120 10.07 -13.23 3.36
CA TYR A 120 9.26 -12.84 4.51
C TYR A 120 8.39 -13.98 5.04
N HIS A 121 7.79 -14.74 4.14
CA HIS A 121 7.02 -15.93 4.53
C HIS A 121 7.90 -16.98 5.21
N THR A 122 9.09 -17.21 4.69
CA THR A 122 10.05 -18.15 5.30
C THR A 122 10.55 -17.66 6.65
N LEU A 123 10.88 -16.37 6.74
CA LEU A 123 11.48 -15.76 7.92
C LEU A 123 10.51 -15.63 9.09
N PHE A 124 9.25 -15.26 8.82
CA PHE A 124 8.32 -14.89 9.87
C PHE A 124 6.95 -15.56 9.77
N THR A 125 6.28 -15.53 8.61
CA THR A 125 4.93 -16.09 8.47
C THR A 125 4.87 -17.58 8.80
N GLY A 126 5.93 -18.33 8.46
CA GLY A 126 6.06 -19.77 8.75
C GLY A 126 6.42 -20.09 10.21
N ASN A 127 6.75 -19.07 11.02
CA ASN A 127 7.17 -19.29 12.41
C ASN A 127 5.96 -19.69 13.27
N VAL A 128 6.04 -20.84 13.94
CA VAL A 128 4.95 -21.40 14.77
C VAL A 128 4.57 -20.46 15.91
N ILE A 129 5.54 -19.83 16.55
CA ILE A 129 5.30 -18.88 17.67
C ILE A 129 4.54 -17.66 17.14
N ALA A 130 4.96 -17.09 16.01
CA ALA A 130 4.28 -15.99 15.37
C ALA A 130 2.82 -16.35 15.02
N GLN A 131 2.61 -17.51 14.42
CA GLN A 131 1.26 -17.99 14.08
C GLN A 131 0.37 -18.16 15.31
N GLN A 132 0.90 -18.74 16.40
CA GLN A 132 0.14 -18.92 17.66
C GLN A 132 -0.22 -17.59 18.31
N ARG A 133 0.58 -16.54 18.11
CA ARG A 133 0.29 -15.20 18.64
C ARG A 133 -0.70 -14.40 17.77
N MET A 134 -0.98 -14.84 16.55
CA MET A 134 -1.82 -14.12 15.59
C MET A 134 -3.14 -14.84 15.28
N LYS A 135 -3.12 -16.19 15.12
CA LYS A 135 -4.31 -16.95 14.73
C LYS A 135 -5.33 -17.03 15.86
N GLY A 136 -6.57 -16.69 15.54
CA GLY A 136 -7.68 -16.66 16.49
C GLY A 136 -7.59 -15.55 17.54
N VAL A 137 -6.64 -14.62 17.41
CA VAL A 137 -6.46 -13.50 18.33
C VAL A 137 -7.08 -12.23 17.73
N GLY A 138 -7.82 -11.47 18.55
CA GLY A 138 -8.44 -10.21 18.18
C GLY A 138 -9.39 -10.36 16.99
N VAL A 139 -10.22 -11.39 17.03
CA VAL A 139 -11.21 -11.67 15.97
C VAL A 139 -12.22 -10.53 15.90
N LEU A 140 -12.42 -10.00 14.72
CA LEU A 140 -13.40 -8.99 14.38
C LEU A 140 -14.37 -9.59 13.38
N SER A 141 -15.66 -9.63 13.71
CA SER A 141 -16.69 -10.12 12.79
C SER A 141 -16.87 -9.16 11.62
N ARG A 142 -17.45 -9.67 10.52
CA ARG A 142 -17.80 -8.82 9.38
C ARG A 142 -18.85 -7.77 9.76
N GLU A 143 -19.80 -8.17 10.57
CA GLU A 143 -20.90 -7.34 11.07
C GLU A 143 -20.36 -6.17 11.92
N ASP A 144 -19.43 -6.46 12.83
CA ASP A 144 -18.77 -5.43 13.64
C ASP A 144 -17.89 -4.53 12.76
N ALA A 145 -17.14 -5.08 11.81
CA ALA A 145 -16.33 -4.29 10.90
C ALA A 145 -17.17 -3.26 10.13
N ILE A 146 -18.35 -3.66 9.66
CA ILE A 146 -19.29 -2.77 8.98
C ILE A 146 -19.88 -1.75 9.96
N SER A 147 -20.34 -2.20 11.13
CA SER A 147 -20.98 -1.35 12.14
C SER A 147 -20.05 -0.25 12.66
N TYR A 148 -18.78 -0.56 12.85
CA TYR A 148 -17.77 0.40 13.30
C TYR A 148 -17.09 1.17 12.14
N GLY A 149 -17.45 0.90 10.89
CA GLY A 149 -16.85 1.56 9.72
C GLY A 149 -15.36 1.24 9.54
N ILE A 150 -14.92 0.03 9.89
CA ILE A 150 -13.52 -0.40 9.81
C ILE A 150 -13.15 -0.72 8.36
N ALA A 151 -12.72 0.30 7.63
CA ALA A 151 -12.33 0.19 6.23
C ALA A 151 -10.91 -0.39 6.03
N GLY A 152 -10.52 -0.50 4.77
CA GLY A 152 -9.17 -0.90 4.35
C GLY A 152 -8.82 -2.36 4.65
N PRO A 153 -7.52 -2.68 4.83
CA PRO A 153 -7.06 -4.05 5.05
C PRO A 153 -7.72 -4.75 6.24
N SER A 154 -8.08 -4.00 7.29
CA SER A 154 -8.71 -4.56 8.48
C SER A 154 -10.14 -5.04 8.22
N GLY A 155 -10.94 -4.27 7.49
CA GLY A 155 -12.28 -4.68 7.07
C GLY A 155 -12.23 -5.83 6.06
N ARG A 156 -11.32 -5.76 5.09
CA ARG A 156 -11.13 -6.85 4.12
C ARG A 156 -10.65 -8.17 4.75
N ALA A 157 -9.94 -8.09 5.86
CA ALA A 157 -9.55 -9.29 6.62
C ALA A 157 -10.74 -9.96 7.34
N SER A 158 -11.83 -9.23 7.57
CA SER A 158 -13.09 -9.70 8.16
C SER A 158 -14.17 -10.05 7.12
N GLY A 159 -13.81 -10.15 5.84
CA GLY A 159 -14.75 -10.50 4.77
C GLY A 159 -15.57 -9.32 4.23
N TRP A 160 -15.27 -8.09 4.62
CA TRP A 160 -15.94 -6.93 4.07
C TRP A 160 -15.23 -6.47 2.78
N ALA A 161 -15.84 -6.76 1.63
CA ALA A 161 -15.35 -6.39 0.31
C ALA A 161 -15.53 -4.87 0.06
N CYS A 162 -14.80 -4.06 0.82
CA CYS A 162 -14.82 -2.60 0.70
C CYS A 162 -13.43 -2.09 0.33
N ASP A 163 -13.24 -1.82 -0.96
CA ASP A 163 -12.08 -1.16 -1.51
C ASP A 163 -12.51 0.05 -2.31
N VAL A 164 -12.11 1.24 -1.87
CA VAL A 164 -12.51 2.51 -2.51
C VAL A 164 -12.08 2.58 -3.97
N ARG A 165 -10.95 1.94 -4.32
CA ARG A 165 -10.45 1.89 -5.70
C ARG A 165 -11.39 1.14 -6.65
N LYS A 166 -12.20 0.20 -6.13
CA LYS A 166 -13.22 -0.56 -6.88
C LYS A 166 -14.60 0.04 -6.74
N ASN A 167 -14.98 0.45 -5.52
CA ASN A 167 -16.35 0.89 -5.24
C ASN A 167 -16.60 2.33 -5.71
N HIS A 168 -15.57 3.18 -5.66
CA HIS A 168 -15.58 4.57 -6.09
C HIS A 168 -14.24 4.91 -6.78
N PRO A 169 -14.02 4.38 -8.00
CA PRO A 169 -12.75 4.54 -8.70
C PRO A 169 -12.36 6.01 -8.86
N TYR A 170 -11.10 6.29 -8.65
CA TYR A 170 -10.47 7.59 -8.87
C TYR A 170 -9.18 7.41 -9.67
N ALA A 171 -8.59 8.50 -10.18
CA ALA A 171 -7.43 8.48 -11.06
C ALA A 171 -7.62 7.47 -12.20
N MET A 172 -6.79 6.44 -12.30
CA MET A 172 -6.86 5.42 -13.36
C MET A 172 -7.30 4.04 -12.85
N TYR A 173 -7.86 3.94 -11.63
CA TYR A 173 -8.28 2.64 -11.10
C TYR A 173 -9.46 1.99 -11.83
N ASP A 174 -10.22 2.74 -12.61
CA ASP A 174 -11.25 2.22 -13.52
C ASP A 174 -10.69 1.66 -14.83
N LYS A 175 -9.42 1.92 -15.15
CA LYS A 175 -8.73 1.48 -16.37
C LYS A 175 -7.77 0.31 -16.13
N VAL A 176 -7.54 -0.08 -14.89
CA VAL A 176 -6.64 -1.16 -14.53
C VAL A 176 -7.42 -2.32 -13.91
N GLU A 177 -7.03 -3.53 -14.27
CA GLU A 177 -7.60 -4.75 -13.69
C GLU A 177 -6.79 -5.14 -12.45
N PHE A 178 -7.48 -5.35 -11.34
CA PHE A 178 -6.87 -5.86 -10.11
C PHE A 178 -7.93 -6.54 -9.25
N ASN A 179 -7.52 -7.35 -8.27
CA ASN A 179 -8.42 -8.04 -7.37
C ASN A 179 -8.43 -7.37 -6.00
N GLN A 180 -9.58 -7.41 -5.33
CA GLN A 180 -9.64 -7.08 -3.91
C GLN A 180 -9.07 -8.26 -3.12
N VAL A 181 -8.08 -8.02 -2.29
CA VAL A 181 -7.56 -9.02 -1.36
C VAL A 181 -8.51 -9.12 -0.17
N ILE A 182 -9.19 -10.25 -0.04
CA ILE A 182 -10.20 -10.49 1.01
C ILE A 182 -9.85 -11.78 1.76
N ARG A 183 -9.98 -11.74 3.09
CA ARG A 183 -9.95 -12.89 3.98
C ARG A 183 -11.16 -12.85 4.90
N THR A 184 -11.51 -13.96 5.53
CA THR A 184 -12.76 -14.08 6.30
C THR A 184 -12.55 -14.40 7.76
N GLU A 185 -11.32 -14.73 8.16
CA GLU A 185 -10.99 -15.14 9.51
C GLU A 185 -11.10 -13.99 10.53
N GLY A 186 -10.96 -12.75 10.09
CA GLY A 186 -11.10 -11.56 10.91
C GLY A 186 -10.09 -11.38 12.05
N ASP A 187 -9.12 -12.26 12.15
CA ASP A 187 -8.11 -12.27 13.22
C ASP A 187 -6.86 -11.43 12.85
N VAL A 188 -5.91 -11.38 13.76
CA VAL A 188 -4.64 -10.67 13.55
C VAL A 188 -3.86 -11.28 12.37
N PHE A 189 -3.92 -12.61 12.19
CA PHE A 189 -3.23 -13.28 11.09
C PHE A 189 -3.83 -12.92 9.74
N ALA A 190 -5.14 -12.86 9.63
CA ALA A 190 -5.83 -12.41 8.41
C ALA A 190 -5.45 -10.96 8.05
N ARG A 191 -5.45 -10.04 9.03
CA ARG A 191 -5.02 -8.64 8.83
C ARG A 191 -3.56 -8.52 8.40
N TYR A 192 -2.69 -9.36 8.93
CA TYR A 192 -1.30 -9.47 8.55
C TYR A 192 -1.16 -9.94 7.10
N MET A 193 -1.84 -11.02 6.74
CA MET A 193 -1.75 -11.63 5.41
C MET A 193 -2.35 -10.74 4.30
N VAL A 194 -3.47 -10.07 4.56
CA VAL A 194 -4.07 -9.14 3.58
C VAL A 194 -3.05 -8.10 3.13
N ARG A 195 -2.26 -7.53 4.04
CA ARG A 195 -1.26 -6.51 3.68
C ARG A 195 -0.11 -7.05 2.83
N LEU A 196 0.32 -8.29 3.09
CA LEU A 196 1.36 -8.93 2.27
C LEU A 196 0.84 -9.27 0.87
N ASP A 197 -0.39 -9.79 0.80
CA ASP A 197 -1.03 -10.13 -0.46
C ASP A 197 -1.33 -8.87 -1.29
N GLU A 198 -1.68 -7.75 -0.65
CA GLU A 198 -1.87 -6.45 -1.31
C GLU A 198 -0.59 -5.87 -1.92
N ILE A 199 0.59 -6.22 -1.42
CA ILE A 199 1.86 -5.83 -2.06
C ILE A 199 1.95 -6.43 -3.48
N LEU A 200 1.55 -7.70 -3.65
CA LEU A 200 1.54 -8.34 -4.97
C LEU A 200 0.50 -7.70 -5.90
N GLU A 201 -0.67 -7.38 -5.36
CA GLU A 201 -1.71 -6.73 -6.16
C GLU A 201 -1.32 -5.30 -6.55
N SER A 202 -0.64 -4.56 -5.67
CA SER A 202 -0.08 -3.25 -6.00
C SER A 202 0.98 -3.33 -7.09
N ILE A 203 1.84 -4.36 -7.10
CA ILE A 203 2.79 -4.60 -8.17
C ILE A 203 2.05 -4.85 -9.49
N HIS A 204 1.02 -5.68 -9.48
CA HIS A 204 0.19 -5.96 -10.66
C HIS A 204 -0.46 -4.69 -11.24
N ILE A 205 -0.91 -3.77 -10.39
CA ILE A 205 -1.47 -2.49 -10.83
C ILE A 205 -0.40 -1.59 -11.47
N ILE A 206 0.83 -1.64 -10.97
CA ILE A 206 1.95 -0.81 -11.47
C ILE A 206 2.44 -1.30 -12.83
N GLU A 207 2.46 -2.61 -13.10
CA GLU A 207 2.89 -3.24 -14.37
C GLU A 207 1.90 -3.00 -15.50
#